data_bc9128e6a4f2b9f143198fd4318309dd
#
_entry.id   bc9128e6a4f2b9f143198fd4318309dd
#
_cell.length_a   1.000
_cell.length_b   1.000
_cell.length_c   1.000
_cell.angle_alpha   90.00
_cell.angle_beta   90.00
_cell.angle_gamma   90.00
#
_symmetry.space_group_name_H-M   'P 1'
#
loop_
_entity.id
_entity.type
_entity.pdbx_description
1 polymer ?
#
loop_
_entity_poly.entity_id
_entity_poly.type
_entity_poly.pdbx_seq_one_letter_code
_entity_poly.pdbx_strand_id
1 'polypeptide(L)'
;DNNIVNDGVPVFFSSPYRKVYLVDDPFVLDDISNWRMYRGFEIPETETILNPNRIYSHNYKLRSVLRRGNDLSVFEQTVLDDSLKLVKAQIDQVIPGTFEFSSDGEYYVQNGMKLKISNLATGSKMFSIVKMLLEKGELDSSTMLILDEPEAHLHPMWQNAFAEIIVLLVKKLGVNILLTTHS
;
A
#
# COMPACT_ATOMS: atom_id res chain seq x y z
N ASP A 1 4.95 12.94 17.00
CA ASP A 1 5.33 14.31 17.34
C ASP A 1 6.69 14.28 18.04
N ASN A 2 7.76 14.50 17.28
CA ASN A 2 9.09 14.69 17.84
C ASN A 2 9.21 16.16 18.22
N ASN A 3 8.94 16.48 19.48
CA ASN A 3 9.22 17.81 20.03
C ASN A 3 10.71 17.90 20.36
N ILE A 4 11.48 18.59 19.52
CA ILE A 4 12.83 19.04 19.87
C ILE A 4 12.66 20.42 20.51
N VAL A 5 13.05 20.57 21.78
CA VAL A 5 13.05 21.86 22.47
C VAL A 5 14.41 22.51 22.23
N ASN A 6 14.42 23.64 21.54
CA ASN A 6 15.56 24.49 21.39
C ASN A 6 15.25 25.80 22.15
N ASP A 7 16.08 26.17 23.09
CA ASP A 7 15.97 27.36 23.91
C ASP A 7 14.60 27.56 24.64
N GLY A 8 13.95 26.47 25.04
CA GLY A 8 12.69 26.47 25.75
C GLY A 8 11.45 26.76 24.89
N VAL A 9 11.60 26.88 23.56
CA VAL A 9 10.47 27.05 22.64
C VAL A 9 10.20 25.67 21.95
N PRO A 10 8.98 25.15 22.05
CA PRO A 10 8.63 23.91 21.34
C PRO A 10 8.68 24.15 19.83
N VAL A 11 9.54 23.40 19.14
CA VAL A 11 9.61 23.41 17.68
C VAL A 11 8.74 22.28 17.15
N PHE A 12 7.66 22.61 16.48
CA PHE A 12 6.77 21.64 15.84
C PHE A 12 7.25 21.40 14.41
N PHE A 13 7.70 20.19 14.14
CA PHE A 13 7.96 19.75 12.78
C PHE A 13 6.69 19.11 12.20
N SER A 14 6.11 19.74 11.20
CA SER A 14 5.09 19.10 10.40
C SER A 14 5.76 18.08 9.46
N SER A 15 5.29 16.84 9.46
CA SER A 15 5.74 15.88 8.46
C SER A 15 5.40 16.41 7.04
N PRO A 16 6.35 16.39 6.09
CA PRO A 16 6.05 16.73 4.70
C PRO A 16 5.12 15.69 4.05
N TYR A 17 4.95 14.53 4.68
CA TYR A 17 4.15 13.43 4.14
C TYR A 17 2.79 13.37 4.83
N ARG A 18 1.72 13.28 4.02
CA ARG A 18 0.35 13.05 4.51
C ARG A 18 0.08 11.57 4.74
N LYS A 19 0.76 10.72 3.97
CA LYS A 19 0.58 9.27 3.99
C LYS A 19 1.94 8.61 4.18
N VAL A 20 2.01 7.66 5.11
CA VAL A 20 3.21 6.84 5.33
C VAL A 20 2.77 5.39 5.40
N TYR A 21 3.33 4.55 4.53
CA TYR A 21 3.10 3.12 4.47
C TYR A 21 4.41 2.38 4.63
N LEU A 22 4.46 1.46 5.59
CA LEU A 22 5.55 0.50 5.75
C LEU A 22 5.07 -0.86 5.25
N VAL A 23 5.83 -1.45 4.35
CA VAL A 23 5.65 -2.82 3.85
C VAL A 23 6.92 -3.59 4.22
N ASP A 24 6.88 -4.25 5.35
CA ASP A 24 7.94 -5.10 5.90
C ASP A 24 7.69 -6.58 5.60
N ASP A 25 6.45 -6.94 5.28
CA ASP A 25 6.05 -8.31 5.03
C ASP A 25 4.88 -8.39 4.04
N PRO A 26 5.03 -9.11 2.91
CA PRO A 26 3.95 -9.33 1.96
C PRO A 26 2.79 -10.18 2.53
N PHE A 27 3.01 -10.92 3.62
CA PHE A 27 1.97 -11.69 4.31
C PHE A 27 0.95 -10.80 5.05
N VAL A 28 1.15 -9.49 5.05
CA VAL A 28 0.10 -8.54 5.42
C VAL A 28 -1.22 -8.82 4.68
N LEU A 29 -1.17 -9.41 3.50
CA LEU A 29 -2.34 -9.84 2.73
C LEU A 29 -3.00 -11.14 3.24
N ASP A 30 -2.31 -11.98 4.00
CA ASP A 30 -2.84 -13.27 4.47
C ASP A 30 -3.77 -13.13 5.68
N ASP A 31 -3.50 -12.17 6.53
CA ASP A 31 -4.31 -11.90 7.72
C ASP A 31 -5.66 -11.24 7.42
N ILE A 32 -5.95 -10.99 6.16
CA ILE A 32 -7.18 -10.36 5.74
C ILE A 32 -8.40 -11.22 6.10
N SER A 33 -8.26 -12.55 6.14
CA SER A 33 -9.36 -13.48 6.50
C SER A 33 -9.79 -13.41 7.98
N ASN A 34 -8.90 -13.05 8.88
CA ASN A 34 -9.20 -12.93 10.32
C ASN A 34 -9.89 -11.60 10.70
N TRP A 35 -10.00 -10.67 9.77
CA TRP A 35 -10.64 -9.37 9.97
C TRP A 35 -12.11 -9.44 10.39
N ARG A 36 -12.83 -10.53 10.08
CA ARG A 36 -14.23 -10.71 10.53
C ARG A 36 -14.38 -10.58 12.04
N MET A 37 -13.34 -10.89 12.81
CA MET A 37 -13.32 -10.76 14.26
C MET A 37 -13.22 -9.30 14.73
N TYR A 38 -12.74 -8.38 13.88
CA TYR A 38 -12.53 -6.97 14.19
C TYR A 38 -13.55 -6.02 13.53
N ARG A 39 -14.56 -6.53 12.83
CA ARG A 39 -15.61 -5.75 12.14
C ARG A 39 -16.45 -4.84 13.07
N GLY A 40 -16.29 -4.95 14.39
CA GLY A 40 -16.94 -4.07 15.37
C GLY A 40 -16.12 -2.84 15.75
N PHE A 41 -14.90 -2.70 15.23
CA PHE A 41 -14.00 -1.60 15.56
C PHE A 41 -13.53 -0.87 14.29
N GLU A 42 -14.46 -0.25 13.57
CA GLU A 42 -14.11 0.95 12.82
C GLU A 42 -13.71 1.99 13.87
N ILE A 43 -12.40 2.17 14.03
CA ILE A 43 -11.89 3.19 14.93
C ILE A 43 -11.96 4.50 14.16
N PRO A 44 -12.85 5.42 14.54
CA PRO A 44 -12.89 6.73 13.95
C PRO A 44 -11.51 7.38 14.09
N GLU A 45 -11.07 8.16 13.09
CA GLU A 45 -9.81 8.93 13.18
C GLU A 45 -9.75 9.77 14.47
N THR A 46 -10.90 10.15 15.01
CA THR A 46 -11.07 10.84 16.29
C THR A 46 -10.63 10.00 17.51
N GLU A 47 -10.73 8.66 17.48
CA GLU A 47 -10.27 7.82 18.61
C GLU A 47 -8.75 7.74 18.69
N THR A 48 -8.03 7.90 17.58
CA THR A 48 -6.57 7.95 17.58
C THR A 48 -6.07 9.20 18.31
N ILE A 49 -6.83 10.29 18.24
CA ILE A 49 -6.54 11.56 18.96
C ILE A 49 -6.84 11.40 20.46
N LEU A 50 -7.87 10.64 20.82
CA LEU A 50 -8.33 10.49 22.20
C LEU A 50 -7.57 9.40 22.98
N ASN A 51 -6.85 8.52 22.32
CA ASN A 51 -6.14 7.41 22.95
C ASN A 51 -4.73 7.21 22.35
N PRO A 52 -3.78 8.13 22.63
CA PRO A 52 -2.43 8.10 22.03
C PRO A 52 -1.61 6.86 22.43
N ASN A 53 -2.05 6.09 23.43
CA ASN A 53 -1.39 4.86 23.87
C ASN A 53 -1.84 3.61 23.09
N ARG A 54 -2.82 3.72 22.21
CA ARG A 54 -3.20 2.63 21.30
C ARG A 54 -2.29 2.65 20.08
N ILE A 55 -1.14 2.01 20.18
CA ILE A 55 -0.23 1.78 19.05
C ILE A 55 -0.93 0.81 18.10
N TYR A 56 -1.56 1.36 17.05
CA TYR A 56 -1.98 0.53 15.93
C TYR A 56 -0.75 0.06 15.19
N SER A 57 -0.61 -1.26 15.02
CA SER A 57 0.40 -1.82 14.14
C SER A 57 0.32 -1.14 12.77
N HIS A 58 1.47 -0.77 12.18
CA HIS A 58 1.54 -0.23 10.81
C HIS A 58 0.81 -1.14 9.81
N ASN A 59 0.85 -2.46 10.03
CA ASN A 59 0.11 -3.47 9.28
C ASN A 59 -1.40 -3.25 9.34
N TYR A 60 -1.95 -2.81 10.47
CA TYR A 60 -3.37 -2.50 10.58
C TYR A 60 -3.77 -1.34 9.65
N LYS A 61 -2.99 -0.26 9.66
CA LYS A 61 -3.24 0.90 8.78
C LYS A 61 -3.13 0.50 7.32
N LEU A 62 -2.08 -0.22 6.94
CA LEU A 62 -1.90 -0.70 5.58
C LEU A 62 -3.08 -1.59 5.13
N ARG A 63 -3.48 -2.58 5.95
CA ARG A 63 -4.63 -3.44 5.68
C ARG A 63 -5.93 -2.67 5.51
N SER A 64 -6.19 -1.69 6.39
CA SER A 64 -7.43 -0.90 6.32
C SER A 64 -7.55 -0.15 5.01
N VAL A 65 -6.43 0.35 4.49
CA VAL A 65 -6.36 1.03 3.20
C VAL A 65 -6.54 0.04 2.04
N LEU A 66 -5.83 -1.08 2.06
CA LEU A 66 -5.91 -2.09 1.00
C LEU A 66 -7.33 -2.68 0.84
N ARG A 67 -8.16 -2.63 1.89
CA ARG A 67 -9.54 -3.16 1.91
C ARG A 67 -10.61 -2.14 1.59
N ARG A 68 -10.33 -0.84 1.66
CA ARG A 68 -11.30 0.16 1.24
C ARG A 68 -11.79 -0.15 -0.17
N GLY A 69 -13.07 0.05 -0.43
CA GLY A 69 -13.60 0.03 -1.79
C GLY A 69 -12.79 0.98 -2.68
N ASN A 70 -12.80 0.75 -3.98
CA ASN A 70 -12.18 1.71 -4.91
C ASN A 70 -12.96 3.01 -4.83
N ASP A 71 -12.45 3.99 -4.06
CA ASP A 71 -13.07 5.30 -3.88
C ASP A 71 -12.84 6.21 -5.10
N LEU A 72 -11.99 5.79 -6.06
CA LEU A 72 -11.85 6.50 -7.33
C LEU A 72 -13.17 6.36 -8.10
N SER A 73 -13.88 7.48 -8.24
CA SER A 73 -15.07 7.53 -9.09
C SER A 73 -14.70 7.11 -10.52
N VAL A 74 -15.67 6.55 -11.25
CA VAL A 74 -15.49 6.20 -12.68
C VAL A 74 -14.98 7.40 -13.48
N PHE A 75 -15.33 8.61 -13.06
CA PHE A 75 -14.87 9.86 -13.67
C PHE A 75 -13.38 10.13 -13.43
N GLU A 76 -12.88 9.90 -12.21
CA GLU A 76 -11.45 10.04 -11.87
C GLU A 76 -10.60 8.99 -12.59
N GLN A 77 -11.13 7.77 -12.77
CA GLN A 77 -10.48 6.73 -13.58
C GLN A 77 -10.40 7.12 -15.08
N THR A 78 -11.31 7.95 -15.58
CA THR A 78 -11.34 8.37 -16.98
C THR A 78 -10.37 9.52 -17.25
N VAL A 79 -10.05 10.33 -16.24
CA VAL A 79 -9.13 11.51 -16.33
C VAL A 79 -7.74 11.14 -15.75
N LEU A 80 -7.42 9.86 -15.67
CA LEU A 80 -6.09 9.43 -15.20
C LEU A 80 -5.00 10.08 -16.06
N ASP A 81 -4.09 10.79 -15.39
CA ASP A 81 -2.86 11.30 -15.97
C ASP A 81 -2.11 10.18 -16.72
N ASP A 82 -1.52 10.49 -17.86
CA ASP A 82 -0.76 9.52 -18.65
C ASP A 82 0.37 8.86 -17.86
N SER A 83 0.88 9.53 -16.83
CA SER A 83 1.85 8.98 -15.88
C SER A 83 1.29 7.81 -15.10
N LEU A 84 0.06 7.91 -14.59
CA LEU A 84 -0.59 6.85 -13.84
C LEU A 84 -0.91 5.65 -14.72
N LYS A 85 -1.39 5.91 -15.96
CA LYS A 85 -1.63 4.85 -16.97
C LYS A 85 -0.36 4.06 -17.28
N LEU A 86 0.78 4.76 -17.41
CA LEU A 86 2.07 4.13 -17.68
C LEU A 86 2.50 3.21 -16.53
N VAL A 87 2.43 3.70 -15.28
CA VAL A 87 2.77 2.90 -14.09
C VAL A 87 1.85 1.70 -13.97
N LYS A 88 0.54 1.90 -14.14
CA LYS A 88 -0.44 0.81 -14.10
C LYS A 88 -0.16 -0.24 -15.16
N ALA A 89 0.10 0.16 -16.41
CA ALA A 89 0.41 -0.76 -17.49
C ALA A 89 1.65 -1.63 -17.19
N GLN A 90 2.68 -1.05 -16.56
CA GLN A 90 3.87 -1.80 -16.17
C GLN A 90 3.57 -2.82 -15.06
N ILE A 91 2.77 -2.45 -14.06
CA ILE A 91 2.35 -3.37 -13.01
C ILE A 91 1.46 -4.49 -13.58
N ASP A 92 0.55 -4.16 -14.49
CA ASP A 92 -0.37 -5.10 -15.12
C ASP A 92 0.35 -6.17 -15.98
N GLN A 93 1.58 -5.91 -16.43
CA GLN A 93 2.40 -6.95 -17.09
C GLN A 93 2.84 -8.06 -16.13
N VAL A 94 3.02 -7.75 -14.85
CA VAL A 94 3.44 -8.71 -13.84
C VAL A 94 2.25 -9.33 -13.12
N ILE A 95 1.24 -8.52 -12.79
CA ILE A 95 0.04 -8.97 -12.08
C ILE A 95 -1.23 -8.42 -12.78
N PRO A 96 -1.65 -9.06 -13.89
CA PRO A 96 -2.68 -8.51 -14.80
C PRO A 96 -4.11 -8.56 -14.26
N GLY A 97 -4.38 -9.36 -13.21
CA GLY A 97 -5.73 -9.49 -12.64
C GLY A 97 -6.17 -8.28 -11.82
N THR A 98 -7.37 -8.37 -11.28
CA THR A 98 -8.01 -7.39 -10.40
C THR A 98 -8.25 -7.98 -9.01
N PHE A 99 -8.51 -7.10 -8.04
CA PHE A 99 -8.80 -7.51 -6.67
C PHE A 99 -10.29 -7.28 -6.36
N GLU A 100 -10.95 -8.32 -5.88
CA GLU A 100 -12.35 -8.27 -5.45
C GLU A 100 -12.44 -8.50 -3.94
N PHE A 101 -13.19 -7.64 -3.26
CA PHE A 101 -13.45 -7.72 -1.83
C PHE A 101 -14.95 -7.90 -1.63
N SER A 102 -15.36 -9.01 -1.04
CA SER A 102 -16.75 -9.37 -0.83
C SER A 102 -16.99 -9.96 0.57
N SER A 103 -18.25 -10.21 0.90
CA SER A 103 -18.62 -10.78 2.21
C SER A 103 -18.12 -12.21 2.43
N ASP A 104 -17.90 -12.95 1.35
CA ASP A 104 -17.44 -14.35 1.34
C ASP A 104 -15.91 -14.47 1.27
N GLY A 105 -15.20 -13.39 0.94
CA GLY A 105 -13.73 -13.39 0.93
C GLY A 105 -13.12 -12.33 0.04
N GLU A 106 -11.83 -12.47 -0.14
CA GLU A 106 -10.95 -11.57 -0.87
C GLU A 106 -10.23 -12.36 -1.95
N TYR A 107 -10.39 -11.91 -3.16
CA TYR A 107 -9.99 -12.67 -4.33
C TYR A 107 -9.16 -11.83 -5.29
N TYR A 108 -8.14 -12.46 -5.83
CA TYR A 108 -7.49 -12.05 -7.05
C TYR A 108 -8.21 -12.73 -8.23
N VAL A 109 -8.61 -11.95 -9.21
CA VAL A 109 -9.38 -12.42 -10.37
C VAL A 109 -8.59 -12.17 -11.64
N GLN A 110 -8.34 -13.24 -12.39
CA GLN A 110 -7.65 -13.19 -13.67
C GLN A 110 -8.29 -14.18 -14.65
N ASN A 111 -8.64 -13.73 -15.85
CA ASN A 111 -9.25 -14.56 -16.89
C ASN A 111 -10.47 -15.36 -16.40
N GLY A 112 -11.29 -14.78 -15.55
CA GLY A 112 -12.48 -15.43 -14.96
C GLY A 112 -12.19 -16.42 -13.83
N MET A 113 -10.93 -16.71 -13.52
CA MET A 113 -10.54 -17.53 -12.39
C MET A 113 -10.39 -16.66 -11.13
N LYS A 114 -10.95 -17.15 -10.02
CA LYS A 114 -10.84 -16.52 -8.70
C LYS A 114 -9.87 -17.31 -7.82
N LEU A 115 -8.86 -16.64 -7.29
CA LEU A 115 -7.91 -17.18 -6.33
C LEU A 115 -8.00 -16.34 -5.05
N LYS A 116 -8.08 -16.97 -3.88
CA LYS A 116 -7.98 -16.24 -2.61
C LYS A 116 -6.65 -15.48 -2.56
N ILE A 117 -6.65 -14.23 -2.12
CA ILE A 117 -5.44 -13.39 -2.05
C ILE A 117 -4.38 -14.06 -1.17
N SER A 118 -4.79 -14.72 -0.08
CA SER A 118 -3.88 -15.48 0.79
C SER A 118 -3.10 -16.60 0.06
N ASN A 119 -3.66 -17.14 -1.03
CA ASN A 119 -3.04 -18.20 -1.82
C ASN A 119 -2.13 -17.69 -2.96
N LEU A 120 -1.99 -16.37 -3.10
CA LEU A 120 -1.01 -15.83 -4.04
C LEU A 120 0.42 -16.21 -3.61
N ALA A 121 1.28 -16.43 -4.59
CA ALA A 121 2.72 -16.59 -4.32
C ALA A 121 3.28 -15.32 -3.65
N THR A 122 4.25 -15.48 -2.76
CA THR A 122 4.79 -14.39 -1.94
C THR A 122 5.27 -13.20 -2.78
N GLY A 123 6.00 -13.46 -3.87
CA GLY A 123 6.41 -12.39 -4.79
C GLY A 123 5.22 -11.67 -5.44
N SER A 124 4.16 -12.40 -5.80
CA SER A 124 2.93 -11.78 -6.34
C SER A 124 2.24 -10.90 -5.32
N LYS A 125 2.30 -11.23 -4.03
CA LYS A 125 1.73 -10.40 -2.95
C LYS A 125 2.41 -9.04 -2.87
N MET A 126 3.74 -8.97 -3.01
CA MET A 126 4.48 -7.70 -3.00
C MET A 126 3.99 -6.78 -4.13
N PHE A 127 3.90 -7.29 -5.36
CA PHE A 127 3.34 -6.51 -6.48
C PHE A 127 1.87 -6.14 -6.25
N SER A 128 1.10 -7.05 -5.65
CA SER A 128 -0.32 -6.81 -5.33
C SER A 128 -0.52 -5.64 -4.38
N ILE A 129 0.32 -5.52 -3.34
CA ILE A 129 0.26 -4.40 -2.39
C ILE A 129 0.48 -3.08 -3.14
N VAL A 130 1.53 -2.99 -3.95
CA VAL A 130 1.83 -1.78 -4.73
C VAL A 130 0.69 -1.45 -5.70
N LYS A 131 0.18 -2.46 -6.42
CA LYS A 131 -0.96 -2.29 -7.35
C LYS A 131 -2.21 -1.79 -6.64
N MET A 132 -2.56 -2.39 -5.51
CA MET A 132 -3.74 -2.01 -4.74
C MET A 132 -3.61 -0.58 -4.20
N LEU A 133 -2.44 -0.18 -3.69
CA LEU A 133 -2.19 1.20 -3.26
C LEU A 133 -2.32 2.18 -4.44
N LEU A 134 -1.80 1.82 -5.61
CA LEU A 134 -1.92 2.63 -6.83
C LEU A 134 -3.39 2.80 -7.25
N GLU A 135 -4.13 1.70 -7.33
CA GLU A 135 -5.55 1.70 -7.76
C GLU A 135 -6.47 2.45 -6.80
N LYS A 136 -6.05 2.61 -5.54
CA LYS A 136 -6.77 3.39 -4.52
C LYS A 136 -6.37 4.86 -4.45
N GLY A 137 -5.46 5.30 -5.32
CA GLY A 137 -4.97 6.68 -5.31
C GLY A 137 -4.15 7.04 -4.07
N GLU A 138 -3.52 6.02 -3.45
CA GLU A 138 -2.72 6.22 -2.24
C GLU A 138 -1.27 6.59 -2.53
N LEU A 139 -0.83 6.48 -3.79
CA LEU A 139 0.54 6.75 -4.22
C LEU A 139 0.63 8.07 -4.98
N ASP A 140 1.06 9.12 -4.29
CA ASP A 140 1.26 10.47 -4.82
C ASP A 140 2.48 11.16 -4.18
N SER A 141 2.75 12.40 -4.54
CA SER A 141 3.90 13.18 -4.04
C SER A 141 3.87 13.47 -2.54
N SER A 142 2.72 13.31 -1.88
CA SER A 142 2.58 13.44 -0.43
C SER A 142 2.77 12.11 0.32
N THR A 143 3.08 11.02 -0.40
CA THR A 143 3.22 9.68 0.16
C THR A 143 4.69 9.33 0.38
N MET A 144 4.99 8.77 1.56
CA MET A 144 6.22 8.05 1.87
C MET A 144 5.90 6.55 1.90
N LEU A 145 6.50 5.79 0.99
CA LEU A 145 6.44 4.33 0.95
C LEU A 145 7.76 3.75 1.45
N ILE A 146 7.71 2.98 2.52
CA ILE A 146 8.87 2.31 3.11
C ILE A 146 8.76 0.83 2.76
N LEU A 147 9.77 0.29 2.09
CA LEU A 147 9.84 -1.10 1.65
C LEU A 147 11.05 -1.75 2.32
N ASP A 148 10.79 -2.76 3.15
CA ASP A 148 11.85 -3.48 3.87
C ASP A 148 12.17 -4.78 3.14
N GLU A 149 13.37 -4.88 2.57
CA GLU A 149 13.89 -6.04 1.83
C GLU A 149 12.88 -6.64 0.82
N PRO A 150 12.23 -5.84 -0.03
CA PRO A 150 11.19 -6.36 -0.90
C PRO A 150 11.70 -7.41 -1.89
N GLU A 151 13.01 -7.38 -2.21
CA GLU A 151 13.65 -8.33 -3.11
C GLU A 151 13.78 -9.73 -2.51
N ALA A 152 13.80 -9.89 -1.17
CA ALA A 152 13.95 -11.18 -0.51
C ALA A 152 12.84 -12.18 -0.89
N HIS A 153 11.67 -11.67 -1.26
CA HIS A 153 10.51 -12.47 -1.65
C HIS A 153 10.32 -12.61 -3.16
N LEU A 154 11.21 -12.00 -3.96
CA LEU A 154 11.07 -11.96 -5.41
C LEU A 154 12.04 -12.92 -6.10
N HIS A 155 11.52 -13.66 -7.08
CA HIS A 155 12.39 -14.37 -8.01
C HIS A 155 13.31 -13.36 -8.75
N PRO A 156 14.58 -13.67 -9.06
CA PRO A 156 15.51 -12.74 -9.70
C PRO A 156 14.97 -12.04 -10.95
N MET A 157 14.21 -12.73 -11.78
CA MET A 157 13.55 -12.11 -12.94
C MET A 157 12.57 -10.98 -12.55
N TRP A 158 11.92 -11.10 -11.39
CA TRP A 158 10.94 -10.14 -10.93
C TRP A 158 11.55 -8.99 -10.15
N GLN A 159 12.77 -9.14 -9.65
CA GLN A 159 13.50 -8.05 -8.98
C GLN A 159 13.71 -6.86 -9.94
N ASN A 160 14.09 -7.12 -11.19
CA ASN A 160 14.23 -6.07 -12.19
C ASN A 160 12.90 -5.37 -12.49
N ALA A 161 11.83 -6.14 -12.71
CA ALA A 161 10.50 -5.58 -12.95
C ALA A 161 10.01 -4.75 -11.75
N PHE A 162 10.30 -5.19 -10.53
CA PHE A 162 9.97 -4.44 -9.31
C PHE A 162 10.76 -3.13 -9.23
N ALA A 163 12.06 -3.17 -9.50
CA ALA A 163 12.90 -1.97 -9.53
C ALA A 163 12.41 -0.96 -10.57
N GLU A 164 12.02 -1.41 -11.77
CA GLU A 164 11.43 -0.53 -12.79
C GLU A 164 10.15 0.14 -12.31
N ILE A 165 9.25 -0.60 -11.65
CA ILE A 165 8.02 -0.06 -11.08
C ILE A 165 8.35 0.99 -10.00
N ILE A 166 9.30 0.71 -9.10
CA ILE A 166 9.76 1.66 -8.08
C ILE A 166 10.25 2.96 -8.72
N VAL A 167 11.09 2.87 -9.74
CA VAL A 167 11.59 4.04 -10.49
C VAL A 167 10.44 4.82 -11.15
N LEU A 168 9.45 4.14 -11.71
CA LEU A 168 8.29 4.80 -12.30
C LEU A 168 7.43 5.50 -11.27
N LEU A 169 7.18 4.90 -10.10
CA LEU A 169 6.45 5.53 -9.00
C LEU A 169 7.11 6.85 -8.57
N VAL A 170 8.44 6.84 -8.41
CA VAL A 170 9.20 8.03 -8.04
C VAL A 170 9.15 9.08 -9.16
N LYS A 171 9.47 8.69 -10.41
CA LYS A 171 9.63 9.65 -11.52
C LYS A 171 8.32 10.18 -12.06
N LYS A 172 7.25 9.39 -12.03
CA LYS A 172 5.98 9.74 -12.66
C LYS A 172 4.92 10.22 -11.70
N LEU A 173 4.91 9.71 -10.47
CA LEU A 173 3.93 10.06 -9.45
C LEU A 173 4.52 10.88 -8.29
N GLY A 174 5.85 11.05 -8.26
CA GLY A 174 6.53 11.80 -7.21
C GLY A 174 6.50 11.12 -5.84
N VAL A 175 6.19 9.82 -5.78
CA VAL A 175 6.17 9.06 -4.52
C VAL A 175 7.56 9.07 -3.90
N ASN A 176 7.63 9.34 -2.60
CA ASN A 176 8.90 9.23 -1.86
C ASN A 176 9.06 7.79 -1.39
N ILE A 177 10.18 7.17 -1.72
CA ILE A 177 10.41 5.76 -1.39
C ILE A 177 11.68 5.62 -0.57
N LEU A 178 11.57 4.95 0.58
CA LEU A 178 12.68 4.48 1.38
C LEU A 178 12.76 2.96 1.21
N LEU A 179 13.91 2.48 0.73
CA LEU A 179 14.15 1.07 0.48
C LEU A 179 15.29 0.58 1.35
N THR A 180 15.09 -0.51 2.10
CA THR A 180 16.18 -1.28 2.69
C THR A 180 16.47 -2.49 1.80
N THR A 181 17.72 -2.88 1.68
CA THR A 181 18.14 -4.02 0.86
C THR A 181 19.44 -4.62 1.39
N HIS A 182 19.58 -5.94 1.25
CA HIS A 182 20.80 -6.68 1.56
C HIS A 182 21.62 -7.12 0.33
N SER A 183 21.13 -6.86 -0.88
CA SER A 183 21.78 -7.24 -2.15
C SER A 183 22.46 -6.07 -2.85
#